data_f1f91ab4daa032599575c116f2de0b26
#
_entry.id   f1f91ab4daa032599575c116f2de0b26
#
_cell.length_a   1.000
_cell.length_b   1.000
_cell.length_c   1.000
_cell.angle_alpha   90.00
_cell.angle_beta   90.00
_cell.angle_gamma   90.00
#
_symmetry.space_group_name_H-M   'P 1'
#
loop_
_entity.id
_entity.type
_entity.pdbx_description
1 polymer ?
#
loop_
_entity_poly.entity_id
_entity_poly.type
_entity_poly.pdbx_seq_one_letter_code
_entity_poly.pdbx_strand_id
1 'polypeptide(L)'
;VDINLFVSSWLKNIFNGLELSKKKAYVVMGGPNKNIINNKNKTYWNKKEKIKLVTHHWSDNLRKGYLEYKQLDNLLNSEKYNKLFEFTFIGNKQKNIKFNNINIIKPLEGEKLANELKKHDVYITASENEPSGNHHMEGALCGLPILFKDSGSTSEYCKDYGISYKIDSFTKSLDSIKQDYDNFVFKLDEYPYDFLSAANYINQLFNEAHHNKLEIIEDRNLKSKTNILTRYLLNKFFRYIFFKYFSLKKLLGKIKYNIRN
;
A
#
# COMPACT_ATOMS: atom_id res chain seq x y z
N VAL A 1 -21.50 16.12 -1.89
CA VAL A 1 -20.78 15.40 -0.84
C VAL A 1 -20.43 16.41 0.25
N ASP A 2 -20.72 16.11 1.50
CA ASP A 2 -20.53 17.04 2.62
C ASP A 2 -19.24 16.77 3.36
N ILE A 3 -18.82 15.50 3.41
CA ILE A 3 -17.61 15.03 4.02
C ILE A 3 -16.86 14.14 3.03
N ASN A 4 -15.57 14.35 2.89
CA ASN A 4 -14.67 13.49 2.10
C ASN A 4 -13.76 12.72 3.07
N LEU A 5 -13.65 11.41 2.88
CA LEU A 5 -12.73 10.54 3.60
C LEU A 5 -11.65 10.07 2.64
N PHE A 6 -10.39 10.28 3.02
CA PHE A 6 -9.23 9.84 2.26
C PHE A 6 -8.46 8.80 3.07
N VAL A 7 -7.95 7.79 2.40
CA VAL A 7 -7.18 6.70 3.05
C VAL A 7 -5.73 7.09 3.34
N SER A 8 -5.26 8.25 2.86
CA SER A 8 -3.92 8.77 3.12
C SER A 8 -3.85 10.27 2.87
N SER A 9 -2.88 10.95 3.47
CA SER A 9 -2.58 12.35 3.22
C SER A 9 -2.08 12.55 1.79
N TRP A 10 -1.31 11.61 1.26
CA TRP A 10 -0.86 11.62 -0.13
C TRP A 10 -2.05 11.68 -1.09
N LEU A 11 -3.05 10.81 -0.91
CA LEU A 11 -4.25 10.82 -1.74
C LEU A 11 -5.07 12.10 -1.58
N LYS A 12 -5.24 12.59 -0.34
CA LYS A 12 -5.90 13.86 -0.07
C LYS A 12 -5.21 15.00 -0.82
N ASN A 13 -3.88 15.05 -0.82
CA ASN A 13 -3.10 16.11 -1.48
C ASN A 13 -3.25 16.08 -3.01
N ILE A 14 -3.37 14.90 -3.63
CA ILE A 14 -3.67 14.79 -5.07
C ILE A 14 -5.02 15.46 -5.40
N PHE A 15 -6.00 15.36 -4.52
CA PHE A 15 -7.32 15.93 -4.71
C PHE A 15 -7.46 17.39 -4.24
N ASN A 16 -6.48 17.94 -3.51
CA ASN A 16 -6.52 19.32 -3.02
C ASN A 16 -6.58 20.39 -4.13
N GLY A 17 -6.10 20.08 -5.33
CA GLY A 17 -6.22 20.95 -6.51
C GLY A 17 -7.58 20.89 -7.20
N LEU A 18 -8.45 19.95 -6.82
CA LEU A 18 -9.79 19.82 -7.34
C LEU A 18 -10.77 20.42 -6.31
N GLU A 19 -11.83 21.09 -6.75
CA GLU A 19 -12.83 21.73 -5.86
C GLU A 19 -13.45 20.81 -4.79
N LEU A 20 -13.20 19.51 -4.88
CA LEU A 20 -13.59 18.51 -3.89
C LEU A 20 -12.99 18.73 -2.50
N SER A 21 -11.88 19.47 -2.39
CA SER A 21 -11.17 19.73 -1.13
C SER A 21 -11.73 20.89 -0.31
N LYS A 22 -12.65 21.70 -0.86
CA LYS A 22 -13.25 22.84 -0.14
C LYS A 22 -14.25 22.44 0.95
N LYS A 23 -14.52 21.14 1.11
CA LYS A 23 -15.39 20.56 2.12
C LYS A 23 -14.60 19.91 3.24
N LYS A 24 -15.26 19.62 4.36
CA LYS A 24 -14.63 18.88 5.47
C LYS A 24 -14.00 17.59 4.90
N ALA A 25 -12.68 17.48 5.01
CA ALA A 25 -11.89 16.39 4.43
C ALA A 25 -10.99 15.78 5.52
N TYR A 26 -11.21 14.51 5.81
CA TYR A 26 -10.50 13.77 6.84
C TYR A 26 -9.63 12.68 6.21
N VAL A 27 -8.52 12.37 6.86
CA VAL A 27 -7.69 11.21 6.52
C VAL A 27 -8.01 10.11 7.51
N VAL A 28 -8.47 8.98 7.00
CA VAL A 28 -8.81 7.80 7.79
C VAL A 28 -7.89 6.68 7.33
N MET A 29 -6.79 6.52 8.04
CA MET A 29 -5.83 5.45 7.76
C MET A 29 -6.37 4.16 8.36
N GLY A 30 -6.70 3.20 7.49
CA GLY A 30 -7.21 1.89 7.86
C GLY A 30 -6.19 0.80 7.62
N GLY A 31 -6.58 -0.42 7.94
CA GLY A 31 -5.73 -1.59 7.75
C GLY A 31 -6.51 -2.89 7.84
N PRO A 32 -5.81 -4.03 7.82
CA PRO A 32 -6.41 -5.35 7.95
C PRO A 32 -7.02 -5.61 9.33
N ASN A 33 -7.80 -6.68 9.45
CA ASN A 33 -8.34 -7.12 10.74
C ASN A 33 -7.23 -7.78 11.58
N LYS A 34 -6.78 -7.12 12.65
CA LYS A 34 -5.73 -7.60 13.54
C LYS A 34 -6.11 -8.85 14.36
N ASN A 35 -7.39 -9.22 14.43
CA ASN A 35 -7.78 -10.49 15.04
C ASN A 35 -7.38 -11.69 14.17
N ILE A 36 -7.24 -11.49 12.85
CA ILE A 36 -6.85 -12.51 11.88
C ILE A 36 -5.37 -12.35 11.51
N ILE A 37 -4.97 -11.13 11.15
CA ILE A 37 -3.61 -10.80 10.74
C ILE A 37 -2.88 -10.22 11.96
N ASN A 38 -2.00 -10.99 12.55
CA ASN A 38 -1.28 -10.60 13.77
C ASN A 38 0.05 -11.38 13.93
N ASN A 39 0.87 -10.94 14.86
CA ASN A 39 2.20 -11.52 15.14
C ASN A 39 2.19 -12.63 16.20
N LYS A 40 1.02 -13.11 16.66
CA LYS A 40 0.94 -14.19 17.65
C LYS A 40 1.68 -15.43 17.16
N ASN A 41 2.50 -16.00 18.04
CA ASN A 41 3.32 -17.19 17.75
C ASN A 41 4.34 -17.00 16.62
N LYS A 42 4.75 -15.75 16.32
CA LYS A 42 5.83 -15.48 15.37
C LYS A 42 7.17 -15.79 16.00
N THR A 43 8.02 -16.51 15.25
CA THR A 43 9.46 -16.64 15.56
C THR A 43 10.22 -15.56 14.81
N TYR A 44 10.96 -14.73 15.54
CA TYR A 44 11.73 -13.64 14.96
C TYR A 44 13.12 -14.10 14.50
N TRP A 45 13.74 -13.33 13.61
CA TRP A 45 15.05 -13.62 13.04
C TRP A 45 16.14 -13.72 14.14
N ASN A 46 16.91 -14.81 14.08
CA ASN A 46 17.95 -15.12 15.07
C ASN A 46 19.31 -14.46 14.79
N LYS A 47 19.41 -13.63 13.75
CA LYS A 47 20.62 -12.91 13.27
C LYS A 47 21.77 -13.80 12.79
N LYS A 48 21.61 -15.11 12.76
CA LYS A 48 22.64 -16.07 12.32
C LYS A 48 22.40 -16.56 10.90
N GLU A 49 21.15 -16.68 10.52
CA GLU A 49 20.75 -17.16 9.21
C GLU A 49 20.55 -16.01 8.22
N LYS A 50 20.53 -16.33 6.92
CA LYS A 50 20.13 -15.36 5.90
C LYS A 50 18.72 -14.87 6.17
N ILE A 51 18.48 -13.59 5.89
CA ILE A 51 17.18 -12.97 6.17
C ILE A 51 16.14 -13.40 5.14
N LYS A 52 14.93 -13.69 5.58
CA LYS A 52 13.80 -14.13 4.74
C LYS A 52 12.92 -12.96 4.40
N LEU A 53 12.96 -12.54 3.14
CA LEU A 53 12.11 -11.48 2.60
C LEU A 53 10.81 -12.07 2.06
N VAL A 54 9.71 -11.35 2.22
CA VAL A 54 8.41 -11.73 1.65
C VAL A 54 7.67 -10.52 1.10
N THR A 55 6.92 -10.73 0.02
CA THR A 55 5.89 -9.83 -0.48
C THR A 55 4.66 -10.62 -0.89
N HIS A 56 3.50 -9.97 -0.96
CA HIS A 56 2.30 -10.61 -1.52
C HIS A 56 1.41 -9.63 -2.27
N HIS A 57 0.80 -10.10 -3.37
CA HIS A 57 -0.11 -9.30 -4.18
C HIS A 57 -1.21 -10.14 -4.84
N TRP A 58 -2.45 -9.69 -4.73
CA TRP A 58 -3.57 -10.26 -5.48
C TRP A 58 -3.56 -9.84 -6.96
N SER A 59 -3.21 -8.58 -7.22
CA SER A 59 -3.19 -8.02 -8.57
C SER A 59 -1.89 -8.34 -9.27
N ASP A 60 -1.97 -8.71 -10.54
CA ASP A 60 -0.83 -8.86 -11.46
C ASP A 60 -0.44 -7.55 -12.16
N ASN A 61 -0.92 -6.38 -11.67
CA ASN A 61 -0.59 -5.08 -12.22
C ASN A 61 0.90 -4.76 -12.02
N LEU A 62 1.60 -4.34 -13.06
CA LEU A 62 3.02 -3.97 -13.03
C LEU A 62 3.38 -2.94 -11.95
N ARG A 63 2.45 -2.04 -11.60
CA ARG A 63 2.63 -1.07 -10.52
C ARG A 63 2.75 -1.69 -9.12
N LYS A 64 2.51 -3.00 -8.97
CA LYS A 64 2.80 -3.73 -7.73
C LYS A 64 4.29 -4.02 -7.54
N GLY A 65 5.16 -3.50 -8.41
CA GLY A 65 6.61 -3.57 -8.26
C GLY A 65 7.26 -4.81 -8.89
N TYR A 66 6.58 -5.48 -9.82
CA TYR A 66 7.08 -6.71 -10.45
C TYR A 66 8.45 -6.56 -11.11
N LEU A 67 8.75 -5.40 -11.70
CA LEU A 67 10.05 -5.14 -12.32
C LEU A 67 11.17 -5.11 -11.26
N GLU A 68 10.91 -4.52 -10.11
CA GLU A 68 11.87 -4.51 -9.01
C GLU A 68 12.02 -5.88 -8.37
N TYR A 69 10.92 -6.63 -8.18
CA TYR A 69 11.02 -8.03 -7.71
C TYR A 69 11.79 -8.91 -8.68
N LYS A 70 11.71 -8.66 -10.00
CA LYS A 70 12.55 -9.33 -10.99
C LYS A 70 14.02 -8.96 -10.86
N GLN A 71 14.34 -7.72 -10.52
CA GLN A 71 15.72 -7.32 -10.25
C GLN A 71 16.27 -8.02 -9.00
N LEU A 72 15.47 -8.14 -7.92
CA LEU A 72 15.82 -8.91 -6.73
C LEU A 72 16.04 -10.41 -7.06
N ASP A 73 15.14 -10.98 -7.87
CA ASP A 73 15.30 -12.36 -8.38
C ASP A 73 16.64 -12.54 -9.11
N ASN A 74 17.02 -11.57 -9.95
CA ASN A 74 18.29 -11.61 -10.69
C ASN A 74 19.50 -11.45 -9.75
N LEU A 75 19.42 -10.66 -8.69
CA LEU A 75 20.51 -10.55 -7.69
C LEU A 75 20.81 -11.91 -7.04
N LEU A 76 19.81 -12.75 -6.81
CA LEU A 76 19.95 -14.08 -6.22
C LEU A 76 20.69 -15.09 -7.11
N ASN A 77 20.96 -14.78 -8.40
CA ASN A 77 21.90 -15.56 -9.22
C ASN A 77 23.34 -15.49 -8.69
N SER A 78 23.68 -14.44 -7.97
CA SER A 78 25.02 -14.29 -7.39
C SER A 78 25.11 -14.99 -6.05
N GLU A 79 26.15 -15.78 -5.85
CA GLU A 79 26.45 -16.45 -4.57
C GLU A 79 26.52 -15.44 -3.40
N LYS A 80 27.05 -14.25 -3.65
CA LYS A 80 27.12 -13.16 -2.68
C LYS A 80 25.72 -12.83 -2.11
N TYR A 81 24.74 -12.59 -2.98
CA TYR A 81 23.40 -12.20 -2.54
C TYR A 81 22.59 -13.38 -2.01
N ASN A 82 22.77 -14.55 -2.57
CA ASN A 82 22.12 -15.77 -2.11
C ASN A 82 22.50 -16.16 -0.68
N LYS A 83 23.71 -15.75 -0.22
CA LYS A 83 24.13 -15.89 1.19
C LYS A 83 23.50 -14.84 2.12
N LEU A 84 23.01 -13.71 1.61
CA LEU A 84 22.49 -12.59 2.42
C LEU A 84 21.00 -12.71 2.69
N PHE A 85 20.21 -13.12 1.70
CA PHE A 85 18.76 -13.20 1.82
C PHE A 85 18.16 -14.29 0.95
N GLU A 86 16.93 -14.66 1.27
CA GLU A 86 16.03 -15.37 0.38
C GLU A 86 14.75 -14.54 0.18
N PHE A 87 14.02 -14.79 -0.90
CA PHE A 87 12.84 -14.00 -1.22
C PHE A 87 11.67 -14.90 -1.63
N THR A 88 10.52 -14.67 -1.03
CA THR A 88 9.26 -15.35 -1.32
C THR A 88 8.23 -14.35 -1.85
N PHE A 89 7.62 -14.69 -2.97
CA PHE A 89 6.49 -13.97 -3.54
C PHE A 89 5.21 -14.79 -3.37
N ILE A 90 4.19 -14.23 -2.71
CA ILE A 90 2.89 -14.88 -2.52
C ILE A 90 1.86 -14.14 -3.39
N GLY A 91 1.19 -14.83 -4.30
CA GLY A 91 0.12 -14.21 -5.07
C GLY A 91 0.08 -14.55 -6.56
N ASN A 92 -0.64 -13.72 -7.30
CA ASN A 92 -0.76 -13.84 -8.75
C ASN A 92 0.44 -13.15 -9.40
N LYS A 93 1.28 -13.93 -10.07
CA LYS A 93 2.40 -13.37 -10.83
C LYS A 93 1.95 -12.76 -12.15
N GLN A 94 2.62 -11.71 -12.56
CA GLN A 94 2.47 -11.12 -13.88
C GLN A 94 2.91 -12.13 -14.96
N LYS A 95 2.07 -12.33 -16.00
CA LYS A 95 2.24 -13.43 -16.99
C LYS A 95 3.59 -13.36 -17.74
N ASN A 96 4.06 -12.16 -18.05
CA ASN A 96 5.27 -11.94 -18.86
C ASN A 96 6.56 -11.87 -18.02
N ILE A 97 6.48 -12.01 -16.68
CA ILE A 97 7.64 -11.99 -15.80
C ILE A 97 7.91 -13.40 -15.28
N LYS A 98 9.11 -13.88 -15.58
CA LYS A 98 9.61 -15.17 -15.07
C LYS A 98 10.56 -14.92 -13.91
N PHE A 99 10.27 -15.55 -12.80
CA PHE A 99 11.17 -15.62 -11.64
C PHE A 99 11.88 -16.97 -11.66
N ASN A 100 13.16 -17.00 -11.32
CA ASN A 100 14.00 -18.19 -11.40
C ASN A 100 14.62 -18.58 -10.06
N ASN A 101 14.79 -17.62 -9.14
CA ASN A 101 15.58 -17.77 -7.91
C ASN A 101 14.79 -17.50 -6.64
N ILE A 102 13.55 -17.09 -6.76
CA ILE A 102 12.67 -16.79 -5.63
C ILE A 102 11.62 -17.90 -5.46
N ASN A 103 11.13 -18.05 -4.23
CA ASN A 103 10.01 -18.93 -3.95
C ASN A 103 8.70 -18.27 -4.38
N ILE A 104 7.84 -19.03 -5.07
CA ILE A 104 6.52 -18.55 -5.50
C ILE A 104 5.44 -19.38 -4.84
N ILE A 105 4.57 -18.73 -4.10
CA ILE A 105 3.41 -19.34 -3.44
C ILE A 105 2.14 -18.79 -4.09
N LYS A 106 1.15 -19.65 -4.30
CA LYS A 106 -0.18 -19.25 -4.79
C LYS A 106 -0.82 -18.23 -3.84
N PRO A 107 -1.79 -17.41 -4.31
CA PRO A 107 -2.48 -16.46 -3.44
C PRO A 107 -3.03 -17.13 -2.18
N LEU A 108 -2.81 -16.47 -1.05
CA LEU A 108 -3.31 -16.86 0.27
C LEU A 108 -4.10 -15.70 0.86
N GLU A 109 -5.04 -16.01 1.77
CA GLU A 109 -5.86 -15.03 2.46
C GLU A 109 -6.08 -15.42 3.93
N GLY A 110 -6.49 -14.44 4.73
CA GLY A 110 -6.85 -14.63 6.12
C GLY A 110 -5.73 -15.28 6.95
N GLU A 111 -6.08 -16.24 7.78
CA GLU A 111 -5.13 -16.92 8.66
C GLU A 111 -4.04 -17.69 7.91
N LYS A 112 -4.33 -18.22 6.71
CA LYS A 112 -3.33 -18.91 5.89
C LYS A 112 -2.25 -17.94 5.43
N LEU A 113 -2.63 -16.73 5.03
CA LEU A 113 -1.69 -15.66 4.68
C LEU A 113 -0.87 -15.24 5.91
N ALA A 114 -1.53 -14.97 7.04
CA ALA A 114 -0.86 -14.58 8.28
C ALA A 114 0.18 -15.62 8.72
N ASN A 115 -0.19 -16.90 8.68
CA ASN A 115 0.71 -17.98 9.06
C ASN A 115 1.90 -18.12 8.09
N GLU A 116 1.71 -17.83 6.82
CA GLU A 116 2.81 -17.83 5.84
C GLU A 116 3.72 -16.62 6.04
N LEU A 117 3.16 -15.42 6.18
CA LEU A 117 3.93 -14.20 6.44
C LEU A 117 4.82 -14.34 7.68
N LYS A 118 4.32 -14.92 8.77
CA LYS A 118 5.05 -15.12 10.02
C LYS A 118 6.30 -16.03 9.91
N LYS A 119 6.44 -16.80 8.83
CA LYS A 119 7.65 -17.61 8.56
C LYS A 119 8.83 -16.78 8.04
N HIS A 120 8.60 -15.51 7.72
CA HIS A 120 9.58 -14.61 7.14
C HIS A 120 10.03 -13.55 8.14
N ASP A 121 11.08 -12.81 7.82
CA ASP A 121 11.72 -11.88 8.73
C ASP A 121 11.42 -10.42 8.38
N VAL A 122 11.36 -10.09 7.10
CA VAL A 122 11.14 -8.72 6.59
C VAL A 122 10.11 -8.73 5.47
N TYR A 123 9.20 -7.81 5.51
CA TYR A 123 8.27 -7.55 4.42
C TYR A 123 8.88 -6.57 3.42
N ILE A 124 8.76 -6.83 2.11
CA ILE A 124 9.22 -5.90 1.08
C ILE A 124 8.06 -5.47 0.18
N THR A 125 7.95 -4.17 -0.10
CA THR A 125 7.00 -3.64 -1.07
C THR A 125 7.65 -2.66 -2.04
N ALA A 126 7.41 -2.90 -3.33
CA ALA A 126 7.83 -2.05 -4.44
C ALA A 126 6.63 -1.40 -5.16
N SER A 127 5.47 -1.36 -4.52
CA SER A 127 4.25 -0.78 -5.10
C SER A 127 4.45 0.70 -5.44
N GLU A 128 3.93 1.11 -6.61
CA GLU A 128 4.01 2.48 -7.10
C GLU A 128 2.67 3.19 -7.01
N ASN A 129 2.69 4.45 -6.54
CA ASN A 129 1.51 5.29 -6.36
C ASN A 129 0.40 4.58 -5.55
N GLU A 130 0.81 3.87 -4.50
CA GLU A 130 -0.11 3.12 -3.63
C GLU A 130 -0.87 4.09 -2.71
N PRO A 131 -2.20 4.18 -2.82
CA PRO A 131 -2.97 5.10 -1.98
C PRO A 131 -3.17 4.61 -0.55
N SER A 132 -3.23 3.28 -0.37
CA SER A 132 -3.36 2.59 0.92
C SER A 132 -3.23 1.09 0.66
N GLY A 133 -2.07 0.53 0.90
CA GLY A 133 -1.80 -0.87 0.56
C GLY A 133 -2.00 -1.81 1.75
N ASN A 134 -3.10 -2.58 1.79
CA ASN A 134 -3.28 -3.60 2.84
C ASN A 134 -2.08 -4.55 2.95
N HIS A 135 -1.45 -4.89 1.83
CA HIS A 135 -0.37 -5.86 1.78
C HIS A 135 0.82 -5.53 2.70
N HIS A 136 1.29 -4.28 2.75
CA HIS A 136 2.38 -3.93 3.66
C HIS A 136 1.90 -3.79 5.12
N MET A 137 0.64 -3.40 5.33
CA MET A 137 0.05 -3.40 6.66
C MET A 137 -0.16 -4.81 7.21
N GLU A 138 -0.49 -5.78 6.35
CA GLU A 138 -0.56 -7.20 6.70
C GLU A 138 0.81 -7.73 7.13
N GLY A 139 1.87 -7.34 6.41
CA GLY A 139 3.25 -7.60 6.81
C GLY A 139 3.59 -7.01 8.18
N ALA A 140 3.26 -5.73 8.39
CA ALA A 140 3.49 -5.04 9.66
C ALA A 140 2.78 -5.70 10.84
N LEU A 141 1.48 -5.99 10.70
CA LEU A 141 0.68 -6.66 11.72
C LEU A 141 1.18 -8.08 12.03
N CYS A 142 1.80 -8.75 11.06
CA CYS A 142 2.51 -10.02 11.27
C CYS A 142 3.88 -9.85 11.93
N GLY A 143 4.28 -8.64 12.35
CA GLY A 143 5.54 -8.37 13.04
C GLY A 143 6.76 -8.37 12.10
N LEU A 144 6.60 -8.00 10.83
CA LEU A 144 7.67 -7.92 9.85
C LEU A 144 8.10 -6.46 9.64
N PRO A 145 9.33 -6.06 10.02
CA PRO A 145 9.91 -4.80 9.57
C PRO A 145 9.80 -4.64 8.06
N ILE A 146 9.64 -3.40 7.57
CA ILE A 146 9.25 -3.16 6.19
C ILE A 146 10.40 -2.53 5.40
N LEU A 147 10.81 -3.17 4.30
CA LEU A 147 11.55 -2.52 3.22
C LEU A 147 10.54 -1.98 2.21
N PHE A 148 10.50 -0.68 1.98
CA PHE A 148 9.50 -0.08 1.12
C PHE A 148 10.10 0.87 0.08
N LYS A 149 9.51 0.84 -1.11
CA LYS A 149 9.73 1.91 -2.10
C LYS A 149 8.93 3.12 -1.67
N ASP A 150 9.59 4.27 -1.57
CA ASP A 150 8.91 5.52 -1.27
C ASP A 150 8.08 5.98 -2.48
N SER A 151 6.82 5.60 -2.52
CA SER A 151 5.90 5.91 -3.60
C SER A 151 4.44 5.87 -3.14
N GLY A 152 3.70 6.91 -3.45
CA GLY A 152 2.33 7.02 -2.96
C GLY A 152 2.30 7.35 -1.47
N SER A 153 1.51 6.59 -0.73
CA SER A 153 1.38 6.73 0.73
C SER A 153 2.26 5.77 1.52
N THR A 154 3.16 5.00 0.87
CA THR A 154 3.93 3.97 1.59
C THR A 154 4.73 4.53 2.75
N SER A 155 5.33 5.73 2.62
CA SER A 155 6.02 6.40 3.71
C SER A 155 5.12 6.74 4.89
N GLU A 156 3.85 7.08 4.67
CA GLU A 156 2.92 7.40 5.75
C GLU A 156 2.66 6.18 6.65
N TYR A 157 2.66 4.98 6.08
CA TYR A 157 2.38 3.72 6.78
C TYR A 157 3.62 2.99 7.27
N CYS A 158 4.80 3.22 6.65
CA CYS A 158 5.96 2.35 6.81
C CYS A 158 7.19 2.99 7.45
N LYS A 159 7.35 4.33 7.40
CA LYS A 159 8.61 5.02 7.77
C LYS A 159 9.09 4.77 9.20
N ASP A 160 8.16 4.58 10.14
CA ASP A 160 8.51 4.35 11.55
C ASP A 160 8.73 2.85 11.85
N TYR A 161 8.42 1.98 10.90
CA TYR A 161 8.41 0.52 11.03
C TYR A 161 9.35 -0.18 10.06
N GLY A 162 10.20 0.57 9.39
CA GLY A 162 11.09 0.03 8.37
C GLY A 162 11.92 1.10 7.67
N ILE A 163 12.50 0.72 6.55
CA ILE A 163 13.45 1.53 5.79
C ILE A 163 13.02 1.64 4.34
N SER A 164 13.06 2.87 3.79
CA SER A 164 12.90 3.05 2.36
C SER A 164 14.14 2.54 1.62
N TYR A 165 13.95 1.88 0.48
CA TYR A 165 15.04 1.37 -0.33
C TYR A 165 14.98 1.87 -1.78
N LYS A 166 16.15 1.85 -2.42
CA LYS A 166 16.31 1.94 -3.87
C LYS A 166 17.05 0.68 -4.33
N ILE A 167 16.68 0.16 -5.49
CA ILE A 167 17.26 -1.08 -5.99
C ILE A 167 18.78 -1.01 -6.15
N ASP A 168 19.30 0.13 -6.61
CA ASP A 168 20.75 0.33 -6.80
C ASP A 168 21.56 0.33 -5.48
N SER A 169 20.88 0.57 -4.36
CA SER A 169 21.46 0.55 -3.01
C SER A 169 20.81 -0.46 -2.08
N PHE A 170 20.17 -1.49 -2.64
CA PHE A 170 19.39 -2.47 -1.89
C PHE A 170 20.16 -3.12 -0.75
N THR A 171 21.43 -3.50 -0.97
CA THR A 171 22.26 -4.08 0.09
C THR A 171 22.45 -3.17 1.29
N LYS A 172 22.62 -1.85 1.07
CA LYS A 172 22.74 -0.89 2.18
C LYS A 172 21.45 -0.85 3.00
N SER A 173 20.29 -0.82 2.33
CA SER A 173 19.00 -0.84 3.02
C SER A 173 18.76 -2.17 3.76
N LEU A 174 19.22 -3.29 3.18
CA LEU A 174 19.17 -4.60 3.82
C LEU A 174 20.07 -4.66 5.07
N ASP A 175 21.26 -4.10 5.01
CA ASP A 175 22.18 -4.03 6.17
C ASP A 175 21.60 -3.11 7.25
N SER A 176 21.05 -1.96 6.87
CA SER A 176 20.43 -1.04 7.83
C SER A 176 19.22 -1.66 8.54
N ILE A 177 18.34 -2.38 7.82
CA ILE A 177 17.19 -3.04 8.47
C ILE A 177 17.64 -4.19 9.38
N LYS A 178 18.74 -4.89 9.04
CA LYS A 178 19.34 -5.91 9.92
C LYS A 178 19.90 -5.32 11.20
N GLN A 179 20.58 -4.17 11.10
CA GLN A 179 21.16 -3.48 12.27
C GLN A 179 20.08 -3.03 13.25
N ASP A 180 18.96 -2.51 12.74
CA ASP A 180 17.89 -1.93 13.55
C ASP A 180 16.67 -2.86 13.70
N TYR A 181 16.84 -4.15 13.39
CA TYR A 181 15.75 -5.13 13.31
C TYR A 181 14.91 -5.20 14.58
N ASP A 182 15.54 -5.32 15.74
CA ASP A 182 14.84 -5.47 17.02
C ASP A 182 14.04 -4.20 17.38
N ASN A 183 14.56 -3.02 17.05
CA ASN A 183 13.87 -1.77 17.26
C ASN A 183 12.61 -1.66 16.39
N PHE A 184 12.69 -2.07 15.13
CA PHE A 184 11.50 -2.11 14.26
C PHE A 184 10.49 -3.15 14.75
N VAL A 185 10.94 -4.33 15.16
CA VAL A 185 10.05 -5.35 15.75
C VAL A 185 9.33 -4.81 16.98
N PHE A 186 10.05 -4.16 17.89
CA PHE A 186 9.47 -3.54 19.07
C PHE A 186 8.40 -2.49 18.73
N LYS A 187 8.67 -1.63 17.77
CA LYS A 187 7.69 -0.62 17.31
C LYS A 187 6.46 -1.25 16.64
N LEU A 188 6.60 -2.39 15.98
CA LEU A 188 5.50 -3.08 15.31
C LEU A 188 4.46 -3.66 16.28
N ASP A 189 4.81 -3.89 17.54
CA ASP A 189 3.83 -4.32 18.56
C ASP A 189 2.73 -3.28 18.79
N GLU A 190 3.04 -2.00 18.54
CA GLU A 190 2.10 -0.87 18.63
C GLU A 190 1.67 -0.34 17.24
N TYR A 191 1.75 -1.17 16.19
CA TYR A 191 1.35 -0.74 14.84
C TYR A 191 -0.12 -0.30 14.81
N PRO A 192 -0.42 0.98 14.46
CA PRO A 192 -1.73 1.58 14.73
C PRO A 192 -2.77 1.34 13.65
N TYR A 193 -2.36 0.89 12.45
CA TYR A 193 -3.24 0.84 11.29
C TYR A 193 -3.94 -0.51 11.19
N ASP A 194 -5.16 -0.57 11.70
CA ASP A 194 -6.03 -1.73 11.62
C ASP A 194 -7.48 -1.33 11.27
N PHE A 195 -8.29 -2.33 10.91
CA PHE A 195 -9.69 -2.13 10.55
C PHE A 195 -10.52 -1.52 11.68
N LEU A 196 -10.32 -1.96 12.92
CA LEU A 196 -11.14 -1.53 14.05
C LEU A 196 -10.89 -0.06 14.39
N SER A 197 -9.63 0.37 14.40
CA SER A 197 -9.25 1.77 14.62
C SER A 197 -9.88 2.70 13.57
N ALA A 198 -9.82 2.30 12.30
CA ALA A 198 -10.46 3.06 11.22
C ALA A 198 -11.99 3.11 11.37
N ALA A 199 -12.62 1.97 11.68
CA ALA A 199 -14.06 1.89 11.86
C ALA A 199 -14.55 2.77 13.03
N ASN A 200 -13.83 2.78 14.14
CA ASN A 200 -14.12 3.64 15.29
C ASN A 200 -14.02 5.12 14.93
N TYR A 201 -12.97 5.50 14.21
CA TYR A 201 -12.80 6.89 13.77
C TYR A 201 -13.89 7.31 12.78
N ILE A 202 -14.25 6.46 11.83
CA ILE A 202 -15.37 6.71 10.90
C ILE A 202 -16.68 6.88 11.68
N ASN A 203 -16.95 6.03 12.67
CA ASN A 203 -18.14 6.13 13.50
C ASN A 203 -18.19 7.45 14.29
N GLN A 204 -17.07 7.89 14.82
CA GLN A 204 -16.96 9.21 15.47
C GLN A 204 -17.32 10.33 14.48
N LEU A 205 -16.76 10.32 13.26
CA LEU A 205 -17.06 11.33 12.24
C LEU A 205 -18.53 11.33 11.82
N PHE A 206 -19.17 10.15 11.76
CA PHE A 206 -20.61 10.06 11.51
C PHE A 206 -21.44 10.65 12.64
N ASN A 207 -21.07 10.41 13.90
CA ASN A 207 -21.75 10.99 15.06
C ASN A 207 -21.61 12.52 15.07
N GLU A 208 -20.43 13.04 14.79
CA GLU A 208 -20.20 14.50 14.66
C GLU A 208 -21.05 15.09 13.52
N ALA A 209 -21.11 14.41 12.35
CA ALA A 209 -21.95 14.85 11.24
C ALA A 209 -23.44 14.81 11.60
N HIS A 210 -23.88 13.83 12.36
CA HIS A 210 -25.27 13.72 12.81
C HIS A 210 -25.64 14.85 13.76
N HIS A 211 -24.78 15.20 14.72
CA HIS A 211 -25.00 16.34 15.63
C HIS A 211 -25.09 17.67 14.87
N ASN A 212 -24.26 17.84 13.85
CA ASN A 212 -24.18 19.06 13.03
C ASN A 212 -25.12 19.02 11.78
N LYS A 213 -26.10 18.13 11.75
CA LYS A 213 -26.94 17.90 10.56
C LYS A 213 -27.68 19.15 10.08
N LEU A 214 -28.14 20.01 10.98
CA LEU A 214 -28.87 21.24 10.62
C LEU A 214 -27.96 22.22 9.87
N GLU A 215 -26.74 22.45 10.36
CA GLU A 215 -25.72 23.25 9.67
C GLU A 215 -25.39 22.69 8.27
N ILE A 216 -25.27 21.36 8.16
CA ILE A 216 -25.03 20.69 6.90
C ILE A 216 -26.22 20.89 5.93
N ILE A 217 -27.45 20.81 6.42
CA ILE A 217 -28.66 21.04 5.62
C ILE A 217 -28.74 22.47 5.14
N GLU A 218 -28.47 23.45 6.03
CA GLU A 218 -28.43 24.86 5.67
C GLU A 218 -27.38 25.15 4.59
N ASP A 219 -26.17 24.64 4.75
CA ASP A 219 -25.09 24.75 3.74
C ASP A 219 -25.49 24.12 2.40
N ARG A 220 -26.22 23.00 2.40
CA ARG A 220 -26.79 22.39 1.19
C ARG A 220 -27.84 23.30 0.54
N ASN A 221 -28.73 23.88 1.32
CA ASN A 221 -29.81 24.71 0.82
C ASN A 221 -29.29 26.03 0.22
N LEU A 222 -28.26 26.62 0.83
CA LEU A 222 -27.57 27.78 0.26
C LEU A 222 -26.89 27.46 -1.08
N LYS A 223 -26.37 26.26 -1.23
CA LYS A 223 -25.70 25.80 -2.46
C LYS A 223 -26.65 25.19 -3.50
N SER A 224 -27.82 24.73 -3.11
CA SER A 224 -28.80 24.11 -4.02
C SER A 224 -29.46 25.11 -4.97
N LYS A 225 -29.48 26.41 -4.64
CA LYS A 225 -29.94 27.47 -5.53
C LYS A 225 -29.09 27.68 -6.78
N THR A 226 -27.90 27.06 -6.85
CA THR A 226 -27.04 27.09 -8.02
C THR A 226 -26.95 25.70 -8.67
N ASN A 227 -27.94 25.42 -9.53
CA ASN A 227 -27.89 24.48 -10.66
C ASN A 227 -27.39 23.05 -10.39
N ILE A 228 -28.27 22.18 -9.84
CA ILE A 228 -28.11 20.71 -9.79
C ILE A 228 -27.78 20.14 -11.19
N LEU A 229 -28.39 20.70 -12.24
CA LEU A 229 -28.16 20.27 -13.62
C LEU A 229 -26.74 20.57 -14.10
N THR A 230 -26.20 21.76 -13.80
CA THR A 230 -24.83 22.13 -14.15
C THR A 230 -23.79 21.25 -13.44
N ARG A 231 -24.04 20.92 -12.16
CA ARG A 231 -23.17 19.99 -11.40
C ARG A 231 -23.23 18.55 -11.95
N TYR A 232 -24.40 18.09 -12.32
CA TYR A 232 -24.56 16.76 -12.93
C TYR A 232 -23.83 16.68 -14.27
N LEU A 233 -23.98 17.69 -15.12
CA LEU A 233 -23.31 17.75 -16.42
C LEU A 233 -21.79 17.90 -16.29
N LEU A 234 -21.30 18.73 -15.36
CA LEU A 234 -19.88 18.85 -15.05
C LEU A 234 -19.29 17.55 -14.53
N ASN A 235 -19.95 16.87 -13.58
CA ASN A 235 -19.51 15.57 -13.08
C ASN A 235 -19.47 14.49 -14.18
N LYS A 236 -20.47 14.49 -15.08
CA LYS A 236 -20.51 13.57 -16.22
C LYS A 236 -19.39 13.89 -17.23
N PHE A 237 -19.14 15.16 -17.48
CA PHE A 237 -18.07 15.65 -18.35
C PHE A 237 -16.68 15.33 -17.79
N PHE A 238 -16.44 15.59 -16.49
CA PHE A 238 -15.17 15.23 -15.83
C PHE A 238 -14.94 13.74 -15.76
N ARG A 239 -15.97 12.93 -15.49
CA ARG A 239 -15.87 11.47 -15.59
C ARG A 239 -15.50 11.03 -17.01
N TYR A 240 -16.14 11.59 -18.03
CA TYR A 240 -15.84 11.27 -19.43
C TYR A 240 -14.40 11.63 -19.80
N ILE A 241 -13.92 12.84 -19.46
CA ILE A 241 -12.54 13.27 -19.69
C ILE A 241 -11.55 12.38 -18.94
N PHE A 242 -11.81 12.07 -17.67
CA PHE A 242 -10.95 11.22 -16.86
C PHE A 242 -10.82 9.82 -17.46
N PHE A 243 -11.94 9.21 -17.87
CA PHE A 243 -11.94 7.91 -18.55
C PHE A 243 -11.22 7.98 -19.90
N LYS A 244 -11.43 9.02 -20.69
CA LYS A 244 -10.79 9.20 -21.99
C LYS A 244 -9.29 9.44 -21.84
N TYR A 245 -8.87 10.25 -20.88
CA TYR A 245 -7.45 10.48 -20.59
C TYR A 245 -6.74 9.23 -20.08
N PHE A 246 -7.40 8.44 -19.23
CA PHE A 246 -6.87 7.18 -18.71
C PHE A 246 -6.76 6.12 -19.81
N SER A 247 -7.74 6.05 -20.71
CA SER A 247 -7.70 5.14 -21.87
C SER A 247 -6.64 5.56 -22.90
N LEU A 248 -6.45 6.87 -23.17
CA LEU A 248 -5.40 7.39 -24.03
C LEU A 248 -4.00 7.12 -23.45
N LYS A 249 -3.81 7.30 -22.15
CA LYS A 249 -2.54 7.03 -21.49
C LYS A 249 -2.21 5.52 -21.50
N LYS A 250 -3.22 4.67 -21.40
CA LYS A 250 -3.11 3.20 -21.55
C LYS A 250 -2.76 2.80 -22.99
N LEU A 251 -3.35 3.50 -23.98
CA LEU A 251 -3.08 3.29 -25.39
C LEU A 251 -1.64 3.75 -25.77
N LEU A 252 -1.23 4.94 -25.33
CA LEU A 252 0.13 5.47 -25.54
C LEU A 252 1.21 4.62 -24.82
N GLY A 253 0.89 4.05 -23.65
CA GLY A 253 1.75 3.09 -22.97
C GLY A 253 1.93 1.78 -23.76
N LYS A 254 0.87 1.28 -24.38
CA LYS A 254 0.93 0.11 -25.29
C LYS A 254 1.74 0.41 -26.57
N ILE A 255 1.59 1.60 -27.16
CA ILE A 255 2.32 2.03 -28.35
C ILE A 255 3.82 2.17 -28.04
N LYS A 256 4.19 2.79 -26.92
CA LYS A 256 5.61 2.89 -26.47
C LYS A 256 6.22 1.51 -26.18
N TYR A 257 5.45 0.56 -25.70
CA TYR A 257 5.92 -0.81 -25.45
C TYR A 257 6.19 -1.55 -26.76
N ASN A 258 5.29 -1.40 -27.77
CA ASN A 258 5.43 -2.06 -29.07
C ASN A 258 6.51 -1.43 -29.99
N ILE A 259 6.94 -0.19 -29.73
CA ILE A 259 8.02 0.49 -30.49
C ILE A 259 9.42 0.14 -29.90
N ARG A 260 9.50 -0.38 -28.68
CA ARG A 260 10.76 -0.72 -28.01
C ARG A 260 11.10 -2.22 -28.03
N ASN A 261 10.24 -3.03 -28.60
CA ASN A 261 10.44 -4.47 -28.91
C ASN A 261 10.29 -4.70 -30.41
#